data_ddad07542bc35e28a4dcff2e8dd7fba0
#
_entry.id   ddad07542bc35e28a4dcff2e8dd7fba0
#
_cell.length_a   1.000
_cell.length_b   1.000
_cell.length_c   1.000
_cell.angle_alpha   90.00
_cell.angle_beta   90.00
_cell.angle_gamma   90.00
#
_symmetry.space_group_name_H-M   'P 1'
#
loop_
_entity.id
_entity.type
_entity.pdbx_description
1 polymer ?
#
loop_
_entity_poly.entity_id
_entity_poly.type
_entity_poly.pdbx_seq_one_letter_code
_entity_poly.pdbx_strand_id
1 'polypeptide(L)'
;MLAAGAMYAPKYERSDEFELVPLPMISASIGRLTIDPGGLSIDVLETNGFKVVVKGGYDIGGGRKEKDSKHLKGLGDIDGGGVVGAQFSYEVGPMEFYASVDKTFGGSDGLIGQIGANVSHHYNAFILSAGASATFADKNHMQSYFGVTALQSARSGLQQYDAGAGLKRFDIEASVTYMASQNWFVRGQAGVGFLTGDAKDSPIVRKAAQPSGMLMVGYRF
;
A
#
# COMPACT_ATOMS: atom_id res chain seq x y z
N MET A 1 -0.25 -7.92 19.39
CA MET A 1 0.81 -6.91 19.17
C MET A 1 0.20 -5.52 19.24
N LEU A 2 0.85 -4.58 19.88
CA LEU A 2 0.52 -3.15 19.86
C LEU A 2 1.74 -2.40 19.33
N ALA A 3 1.55 -1.44 18.43
CA ALA A 3 2.63 -0.57 18.00
C ALA A 3 2.10 0.84 17.73
N ALA A 4 2.97 1.81 17.83
CA ALA A 4 2.71 3.19 17.47
C ALA A 4 3.91 3.76 16.74
N GLY A 5 3.66 4.60 15.75
CA GLY A 5 4.71 5.21 14.95
C GLY A 5 4.20 6.36 14.13
N ALA A 6 5.03 6.76 13.19
CA ALA A 6 4.69 7.77 12.20
C ALA A 6 5.27 7.39 10.84
N MET A 7 4.54 7.73 9.80
CA MET A 7 4.95 7.57 8.42
C MET A 7 5.06 8.94 7.76
N TYR A 8 6.19 9.19 7.11
CA TYR A 8 6.39 10.32 6.21
C TYR A 8 6.13 9.85 4.79
N ALA A 9 5.08 10.36 4.17
CA ALA A 9 4.63 9.93 2.85
C ALA A 9 4.00 11.09 2.07
N PRO A 10 3.87 10.97 0.75
CA PRO A 10 3.09 11.92 -0.04
C PRO A 10 1.66 12.01 0.48
N LYS A 11 1.07 13.21 0.52
CA LYS A 11 -0.31 13.46 0.97
C LYS A 11 -1.37 12.65 0.21
N TYR A 12 -1.12 12.37 -1.04
CA TYR A 12 -1.86 11.43 -1.88
C TYR A 12 -0.88 10.79 -2.86
N GLU A 13 -1.18 9.61 -3.35
CA GLU A 13 -0.36 8.94 -4.37
C GLU A 13 -0.22 9.86 -5.58
N ARG A 14 0.96 10.39 -5.89
CA ARG A 14 1.32 11.37 -6.95
C ARG A 14 1.65 12.77 -6.46
N SER A 15 1.48 13.07 -5.19
CA SER A 15 1.76 14.39 -4.63
C SER A 15 3.27 14.70 -4.63
N ASP A 16 3.59 15.95 -4.81
CA ASP A 16 4.90 16.52 -4.49
C ASP A 16 4.94 17.11 -3.05
N GLU A 17 3.77 17.15 -2.39
CA GLU A 17 3.64 17.53 -0.99
C GLU A 17 3.66 16.28 -0.10
N PHE A 18 4.34 16.37 1.03
CA PHE A 18 4.49 15.28 1.99
C PHE A 18 3.89 15.66 3.34
N GLU A 19 3.49 14.66 4.09
CA GLU A 19 2.99 14.81 5.46
C GLU A 19 3.47 13.70 6.37
N LEU A 20 3.40 13.96 7.67
CA LEU A 20 3.66 12.97 8.70
C LEU A 20 2.33 12.43 9.21
N VAL A 21 2.09 11.14 8.96
CA VAL A 21 0.85 10.45 9.36
C VAL A 21 1.12 9.61 10.60
N PRO A 22 0.40 9.81 11.71
CA PRO A 22 0.50 8.92 12.86
C PRO A 22 -0.03 7.53 12.52
N LEU A 23 0.68 6.49 12.96
CA LEU A 23 0.34 5.08 12.71
C LEU A 23 0.10 4.34 14.04
N PRO A 24 -1.09 4.37 14.61
CA PRO A 24 -1.46 3.41 15.64
C PRO A 24 -1.71 2.04 15.00
N MET A 25 -1.08 0.99 15.53
CA MET A 25 -1.25 -0.38 15.03
C MET A 25 -1.66 -1.31 16.17
N ILE A 26 -2.76 -1.99 16.00
CA ILE A 26 -3.22 -3.07 16.88
C ILE A 26 -3.40 -4.29 16.00
N SER A 27 -2.75 -5.40 16.36
CA SER A 27 -2.94 -6.67 15.67
C SER A 27 -3.15 -7.79 16.69
N ALA A 28 -4.13 -8.62 16.45
CA ALA A 28 -4.43 -9.79 17.25
C ALA A 28 -4.68 -11.00 16.35
N SER A 29 -4.10 -12.15 16.70
CA SER A 29 -4.29 -13.41 15.98
C SER A 29 -4.82 -14.48 16.91
N ILE A 30 -5.86 -15.19 16.46
CA ILE A 30 -6.48 -16.31 17.16
C ILE A 30 -6.60 -17.47 16.19
N GLY A 31 -5.73 -18.47 16.35
CA GLY A 31 -5.61 -19.56 15.39
C GLY A 31 -5.20 -19.05 14.00
N ARG A 32 -6.05 -19.25 13.00
CA ARG A 32 -5.84 -18.81 11.62
C ARG A 32 -6.41 -17.42 11.32
N LEU A 33 -7.11 -16.81 12.26
CA LEU A 33 -7.72 -15.51 12.09
C LEU A 33 -6.78 -14.43 12.62
N THR A 34 -6.55 -13.39 11.83
CA THR A 34 -5.85 -12.17 12.25
C THR A 34 -6.74 -10.95 12.03
N ILE A 35 -6.73 -10.06 13.00
CA ILE A 35 -7.40 -8.75 12.97
C ILE A 35 -6.31 -7.69 13.08
N ASP A 36 -6.28 -6.75 12.15
CA ASP A 36 -5.34 -5.64 12.11
C ASP A 36 -6.00 -4.38 11.51
N PRO A 37 -5.30 -3.24 11.40
CA PRO A 37 -5.88 -2.03 10.80
C PRO A 37 -6.37 -2.19 9.35
N GLY A 38 -5.87 -3.18 8.60
CA GLY A 38 -6.35 -3.49 7.25
C GLY A 38 -7.66 -4.27 7.22
N GLY A 39 -8.09 -4.84 8.38
CA GLY A 39 -9.32 -5.62 8.50
C GLY A 39 -9.11 -7.00 9.12
N LEU A 40 -9.79 -7.98 8.55
CA LEU A 40 -9.74 -9.40 8.93
C LEU A 40 -8.99 -10.19 7.87
N SER A 41 -8.15 -11.13 8.28
CA SER A 41 -7.53 -12.09 7.39
C SER A 41 -7.58 -13.51 7.97
N ILE A 42 -7.66 -14.50 7.07
CA ILE A 42 -7.72 -15.92 7.42
C ILE A 42 -6.65 -16.66 6.63
N ASP A 43 -5.77 -17.37 7.33
CA ASP A 43 -4.81 -18.29 6.74
C ASP A 43 -5.54 -19.56 6.28
N VAL A 44 -5.87 -19.65 4.98
CA VAL A 44 -6.64 -20.77 4.41
C VAL A 44 -5.77 -22.01 4.25
N LEU A 45 -4.53 -21.81 3.82
CA LEU A 45 -3.55 -22.87 3.61
C LEU A 45 -2.18 -22.39 4.10
N GLU A 46 -1.48 -23.26 4.81
CA GLU A 46 -0.07 -23.09 5.18
C GLU A 46 0.60 -24.47 5.16
N THR A 47 1.52 -24.68 4.23
CA THR A 47 2.23 -25.96 4.07
C THR A 47 3.52 -25.81 3.28
N ASN A 48 4.62 -26.39 3.75
CA ASN A 48 5.90 -26.49 3.02
C ASN A 48 6.38 -25.13 2.42
N GLY A 49 6.26 -24.04 3.19
CA GLY A 49 6.63 -22.70 2.73
C GLY A 49 5.55 -21.99 1.90
N PHE A 50 4.50 -22.66 1.47
CA PHE A 50 3.35 -22.04 0.80
C PHE A 50 2.34 -21.54 1.81
N LYS A 51 1.84 -20.34 1.58
CA LYS A 51 0.77 -19.75 2.38
C LYS A 51 -0.27 -19.09 1.48
N VAL A 52 -1.54 -19.28 1.81
CA VAL A 52 -2.68 -18.61 1.16
C VAL A 52 -3.49 -17.92 2.23
N VAL A 53 -3.69 -16.63 2.06
CA VAL A 53 -4.45 -15.76 2.96
C VAL A 53 -5.62 -15.16 2.20
N VAL A 54 -6.80 -15.18 2.78
CA VAL A 54 -7.97 -14.41 2.31
C VAL A 54 -8.20 -13.28 3.28
N LYS A 55 -8.46 -12.08 2.79
CA LYS A 55 -8.66 -10.88 3.59
C LYS A 55 -9.91 -10.12 3.20
N GLY A 56 -10.48 -9.42 4.18
CA GLY A 56 -11.59 -8.51 3.99
C GLY A 56 -11.49 -7.35 4.96
N GLY A 57 -11.77 -6.16 4.49
CA GLY A 57 -11.65 -4.95 5.31
C GLY A 57 -12.28 -3.75 4.65
N TYR A 58 -11.89 -2.58 5.14
CA TYR A 58 -12.28 -1.30 4.57
C TYR A 58 -11.02 -0.45 4.36
N ASP A 59 -10.86 0.05 3.14
CA ASP A 59 -9.74 0.93 2.78
C ASP A 59 -10.00 2.35 3.30
N ILE A 60 -9.61 2.59 4.56
CA ILE A 60 -9.82 3.88 5.25
C ILE A 60 -8.91 4.98 4.67
N GLY A 61 -7.73 4.60 4.19
CA GLY A 61 -6.68 5.51 3.71
C GLY A 61 -6.57 5.62 2.19
N GLY A 62 -7.27 4.78 1.43
CA GLY A 62 -7.13 4.70 -0.02
C GLY A 62 -7.92 5.75 -0.80
N GLY A 63 -8.73 6.55 -0.14
CA GLY A 63 -9.47 7.64 -0.76
C GLY A 63 -8.57 8.82 -1.18
N ARG A 64 -9.13 9.73 -1.99
CA ARG A 64 -8.53 11.01 -2.37
C ARG A 64 -9.56 12.11 -2.23
N LYS A 65 -9.23 13.18 -1.54
CA LYS A 65 -10.13 14.33 -1.37
C LYS A 65 -9.59 15.56 -2.07
N GLU A 66 -10.48 16.37 -2.68
CA GLU A 66 -10.09 17.65 -3.30
C GLU A 66 -9.35 18.59 -2.33
N LYS A 67 -9.70 18.53 -1.04
CA LYS A 67 -9.07 19.34 0.01
C LYS A 67 -7.63 18.96 0.32
N ASP A 68 -7.17 17.77 -0.08
CA ASP A 68 -5.83 17.27 0.24
C ASP A 68 -4.74 18.08 -0.49
N SER A 69 -5.09 18.66 -1.66
CA SER A 69 -4.20 19.57 -2.38
C SER A 69 -4.98 20.51 -3.30
N LYS A 70 -4.47 21.75 -3.46
CA LYS A 70 -5.02 22.70 -4.44
C LYS A 70 -5.02 22.16 -5.88
N HIS A 71 -4.09 21.24 -6.19
CA HIS A 71 -3.97 20.60 -7.50
C HIS A 71 -5.10 19.59 -7.80
N LEU A 72 -5.81 19.13 -6.77
CA LEU A 72 -6.93 18.20 -6.90
C LEU A 72 -8.28 18.90 -7.06
N LYS A 73 -8.31 20.23 -6.98
CA LYS A 73 -9.55 21.00 -7.06
C LYS A 73 -10.27 20.76 -8.39
N GLY A 74 -11.57 20.45 -8.33
CA GLY A 74 -12.42 20.17 -9.50
C GLY A 74 -12.40 18.71 -9.97
N LEU A 75 -11.58 17.83 -9.35
CA LEU A 75 -11.51 16.41 -9.70
C LEU A 75 -12.54 15.53 -8.97
N GLY A 76 -13.17 16.06 -7.90
CA GLY A 76 -14.06 15.30 -7.04
C GLY A 76 -13.31 14.40 -6.06
N ASP A 77 -14.05 13.94 -5.06
CA ASP A 77 -13.56 13.02 -4.04
C ASP A 77 -13.65 11.58 -4.51
N ILE A 78 -12.71 10.77 -4.07
CA ILE A 78 -12.78 9.31 -4.12
C ILE A 78 -12.86 8.85 -2.66
N ASP A 79 -13.95 8.18 -2.31
CA ASP A 79 -14.11 7.63 -0.96
C ASP A 79 -13.34 6.31 -0.82
N GLY A 80 -13.05 5.91 0.42
CA GLY A 80 -12.63 4.56 0.71
C GLY A 80 -13.76 3.57 0.42
N GLY A 81 -13.40 2.31 0.26
CA GLY A 81 -14.35 1.24 -0.05
C GLY A 81 -14.11 -0.04 0.73
N GLY A 82 -15.07 -0.94 0.72
CA GLY A 82 -14.87 -2.31 1.18
C GLY A 82 -13.84 -3.01 0.29
N VAL A 83 -12.96 -3.82 0.88
CA VAL A 83 -11.94 -4.58 0.16
C VAL A 83 -12.07 -6.06 0.49
N VAL A 84 -12.03 -6.89 -0.54
CA VAL A 84 -11.86 -8.34 -0.42
C VAL A 84 -10.68 -8.75 -1.28
N GLY A 85 -9.81 -9.57 -0.72
CA GLY A 85 -8.59 -9.97 -1.43
C GLY A 85 -8.07 -11.32 -1.03
N ALA A 86 -7.09 -11.78 -1.80
CA ALA A 86 -6.33 -12.98 -1.52
C ALA A 86 -4.85 -12.73 -1.78
N GLN A 87 -4.01 -13.38 -0.99
CA GLN A 87 -2.56 -13.39 -1.16
C GLN A 87 -2.06 -14.84 -1.14
N PHE A 88 -1.20 -15.14 -2.06
CA PHE A 88 -0.37 -16.32 -2.08
C PHE A 88 1.06 -15.92 -1.78
N SER A 89 1.77 -16.65 -0.92
CA SER A 89 3.21 -16.48 -0.71
C SER A 89 3.93 -17.82 -0.67
N TYR A 90 5.20 -17.77 -0.99
CA TYR A 90 6.12 -18.89 -0.94
C TYR A 90 7.45 -18.47 -0.32
N GLU A 91 7.79 -19.11 0.79
CA GLU A 91 9.03 -18.89 1.52
C GLU A 91 10.06 -19.95 1.18
N VAL A 92 11.26 -19.52 0.82
CA VAL A 92 12.42 -20.39 0.58
C VAL A 92 13.69 -19.75 1.14
N GLY A 93 14.21 -20.36 2.20
CA GLY A 93 15.35 -19.78 2.93
C GLY A 93 15.04 -18.37 3.46
N PRO A 94 15.86 -17.35 3.16
CA PRO A 94 15.63 -15.99 3.60
C PRO A 94 14.66 -15.21 2.69
N MET A 95 14.17 -15.82 1.62
CA MET A 95 13.36 -15.15 0.59
C MET A 95 11.89 -15.53 0.72
N GLU A 96 11.02 -14.54 0.49
CA GLU A 96 9.59 -14.71 0.29
C GLU A 96 9.21 -14.15 -1.09
N PHE A 97 8.47 -14.93 -1.87
CA PHE A 97 7.80 -14.47 -3.09
C PHE A 97 6.31 -14.40 -2.84
N TYR A 98 5.64 -13.38 -3.32
CA TYR A 98 4.20 -13.25 -3.14
C TYR A 98 3.48 -12.70 -4.36
N ALA A 99 2.21 -13.06 -4.45
CA ALA A 99 1.25 -12.47 -5.36
C ALA A 99 -0.06 -12.21 -4.62
N SER A 100 -0.68 -11.06 -4.86
CA SER A 100 -1.98 -10.72 -4.27
C SER A 100 -2.92 -10.13 -5.30
N VAL A 101 -4.21 -10.22 -4.99
CA VAL A 101 -5.27 -9.56 -5.73
C VAL A 101 -6.28 -9.01 -4.73
N ASP A 102 -6.67 -7.74 -4.93
CA ASP A 102 -7.61 -7.01 -4.09
C ASP A 102 -8.69 -6.37 -4.95
N LYS A 103 -9.96 -6.63 -4.63
CA LYS A 103 -11.13 -5.98 -5.22
C LYS A 103 -11.71 -4.98 -4.24
N THR A 104 -11.82 -3.73 -4.67
CA THR A 104 -12.48 -2.66 -3.92
C THR A 104 -13.94 -2.57 -4.34
N PHE A 105 -14.84 -2.38 -3.39
CA PHE A 105 -16.26 -2.14 -3.57
C PHE A 105 -16.60 -0.75 -3.04
N GLY A 106 -17.08 0.12 -3.89
CA GLY A 106 -17.15 1.56 -3.64
C GLY A 106 -15.79 2.24 -3.94
N GLY A 107 -15.72 3.54 -3.80
CA GLY A 107 -14.50 4.28 -4.16
C GLY A 107 -14.16 4.12 -5.65
N SER A 108 -13.11 3.38 -5.96
CA SER A 108 -12.70 3.13 -7.35
C SER A 108 -13.44 1.99 -8.03
N ASP A 109 -14.10 1.10 -7.29
CA ASP A 109 -14.60 -0.20 -7.78
C ASP A 109 -13.55 -0.98 -8.59
N GLY A 110 -12.27 -0.80 -8.24
CA GLY A 110 -11.13 -1.32 -9.00
C GLY A 110 -10.65 -2.67 -8.53
N LEU A 111 -9.83 -3.30 -9.38
CA LEU A 111 -9.05 -4.49 -9.08
C LEU A 111 -7.57 -4.14 -9.10
N ILE A 112 -6.85 -4.51 -8.06
CA ILE A 112 -5.41 -4.33 -7.94
C ILE A 112 -4.76 -5.68 -7.78
N GLY A 113 -3.73 -5.95 -8.57
CA GLY A 113 -2.84 -7.11 -8.42
C GLY A 113 -1.44 -6.65 -8.04
N GLN A 114 -0.76 -7.39 -7.18
CA GLN A 114 0.62 -7.14 -6.83
C GLN A 114 1.42 -8.43 -6.88
N ILE A 115 2.65 -8.35 -7.37
CA ILE A 115 3.65 -9.40 -7.26
C ILE A 115 4.90 -8.81 -6.62
N GLY A 116 5.62 -9.58 -5.83
CA GLY A 116 6.83 -9.08 -5.19
C GLY A 116 7.68 -10.19 -4.60
N ALA A 117 8.85 -9.75 -4.12
CA ALA A 117 9.79 -10.58 -3.38
C ALA A 117 10.42 -9.78 -2.25
N ASN A 118 10.61 -10.44 -1.13
CA ASN A 118 11.29 -9.93 0.05
C ASN A 118 12.48 -10.83 0.38
N VAL A 119 13.52 -10.26 0.94
CA VAL A 119 14.61 -10.99 1.57
C VAL A 119 14.79 -10.48 2.99
N SER A 120 14.95 -11.37 3.96
CA SER A 120 15.14 -11.02 5.36
C SER A 120 16.37 -11.76 5.94
N HIS A 121 17.17 -11.03 6.71
CA HIS A 121 18.36 -11.56 7.37
C HIS A 121 18.35 -11.18 8.84
N HIS A 122 18.52 -12.19 9.70
CA HIS A 122 18.62 -12.02 11.14
C HIS A 122 20.08 -11.89 11.55
N TYR A 123 20.42 -10.78 12.20
CA TYR A 123 21.77 -10.55 12.74
C TYR A 123 21.67 -10.07 14.19
N ASN A 124 21.97 -10.95 15.15
CA ASN A 124 21.82 -10.69 16.59
C ASN A 124 20.39 -10.18 16.91
N ALA A 125 20.28 -8.98 17.47
CA ALA A 125 19.00 -8.33 17.80
C ALA A 125 18.37 -7.60 16.61
N PHE A 126 18.96 -7.66 15.42
CA PHE A 126 18.47 -6.97 14.24
C PHE A 126 17.84 -7.93 13.23
N ILE A 127 16.74 -7.49 12.61
CA ILE A 127 16.16 -8.11 11.41
C ILE A 127 16.29 -7.07 10.30
N LEU A 128 17.06 -7.38 9.28
CA LEU A 128 17.25 -6.57 8.09
C LEU A 128 16.37 -7.14 6.99
N SER A 129 15.58 -6.31 6.33
CA SER A 129 14.75 -6.76 5.22
C SER A 129 14.83 -5.79 4.06
N ALA A 130 14.76 -6.33 2.84
CA ALA A 130 14.63 -5.56 1.61
C ALA A 130 13.61 -6.25 0.70
N GLY A 131 12.87 -5.45 -0.07
CA GLY A 131 11.86 -5.97 -0.96
C GLY A 131 11.68 -5.14 -2.21
N ALA A 132 11.11 -5.78 -3.23
CA ALA A 132 10.68 -5.12 -4.45
C ALA A 132 9.33 -5.68 -4.89
N SER A 133 8.48 -4.84 -5.45
CA SER A 133 7.18 -5.26 -5.96
C SER A 133 6.74 -4.48 -7.19
N ALA A 134 5.81 -5.09 -7.94
CA ALA A 134 5.13 -4.49 -9.06
C ALA A 134 3.61 -4.55 -8.83
N THR A 135 2.94 -3.41 -8.96
CA THR A 135 1.49 -3.27 -8.78
C THR A 135 0.83 -3.01 -10.14
N PHE A 136 -0.16 -3.84 -10.46
CA PHE A 136 -1.03 -3.73 -11.62
C PHE A 136 -2.40 -3.26 -11.17
N ALA A 137 -3.08 -2.51 -12.01
CA ALA A 137 -4.44 -2.07 -11.72
C ALA A 137 -5.33 -2.18 -12.97
N ASP A 138 -6.61 -2.46 -12.75
CA ASP A 138 -7.61 -2.47 -13.82
C ASP A 138 -7.98 -1.04 -14.26
N LYS A 139 -8.78 -0.95 -15.33
CA LYS A 139 -9.23 0.34 -15.87
C LYS A 139 -10.03 1.15 -14.84
N ASN A 140 -10.85 0.52 -14.01
CA ASN A 140 -11.67 1.22 -13.02
C ASN A 140 -10.79 1.94 -11.99
N HIS A 141 -9.81 1.24 -11.43
CA HIS A 141 -8.85 1.85 -10.51
C HIS A 141 -8.04 2.95 -11.18
N MET A 142 -7.49 2.65 -12.37
CA MET A 142 -6.65 3.60 -13.11
C MET A 142 -7.43 4.85 -13.47
N GLN A 143 -8.65 4.73 -14.01
CA GLN A 143 -9.48 5.86 -14.38
C GLN A 143 -9.92 6.69 -13.16
N SER A 144 -10.26 6.05 -12.05
CA SER A 144 -10.67 6.75 -10.83
C SER A 144 -9.54 7.61 -10.25
N TYR A 145 -8.33 7.07 -10.20
CA TYR A 145 -7.21 7.76 -9.57
C TYR A 145 -6.39 8.62 -10.53
N PHE A 146 -6.25 8.24 -11.79
CA PHE A 146 -5.35 8.86 -12.77
C PHE A 146 -6.07 9.48 -13.95
N GLY A 147 -7.35 9.16 -14.17
CA GLY A 147 -8.17 9.73 -15.24
C GLY A 147 -8.63 11.15 -14.95
N VAL A 148 -8.93 11.90 -16.04
CA VAL A 148 -9.56 13.20 -16.00
C VAL A 148 -10.70 13.20 -17.02
N THR A 149 -11.94 13.15 -16.55
CA THR A 149 -13.14 13.21 -17.40
C THR A 149 -13.34 14.61 -17.99
N ALA A 150 -14.22 14.75 -19.00
CA ALA A 150 -14.58 16.04 -19.57
C ALA A 150 -15.07 17.06 -18.53
N LEU A 151 -15.89 16.59 -17.58
CA LEU A 151 -16.41 17.44 -16.50
C LEU A 151 -15.31 17.87 -15.53
N GLN A 152 -14.43 16.96 -15.17
CA GLN A 152 -13.27 17.24 -14.31
C GLN A 152 -12.29 18.20 -15.00
N SER A 153 -12.05 18.01 -16.31
CA SER A 153 -11.23 18.92 -17.11
C SER A 153 -11.79 20.34 -17.10
N ALA A 154 -13.10 20.49 -17.32
CA ALA A 154 -13.77 21.80 -17.31
C ALA A 154 -13.70 22.50 -15.93
N ARG A 155 -13.70 21.71 -14.83
CA ARG A 155 -13.67 22.25 -13.46
C ARG A 155 -12.26 22.51 -12.92
N SER A 156 -11.31 21.65 -13.30
CA SER A 156 -9.94 21.70 -12.77
C SER A 156 -8.96 22.45 -13.67
N GLY A 157 -9.27 22.57 -14.96
CA GLY A 157 -8.36 23.09 -15.99
C GLY A 157 -7.29 22.08 -16.44
N LEU A 158 -7.30 20.85 -15.92
CA LEU A 158 -6.40 19.79 -16.36
C LEU A 158 -6.86 19.22 -17.70
N GLN A 159 -5.94 18.73 -18.53
CA GLN A 159 -6.28 18.07 -19.78
C GLN A 159 -7.07 16.77 -19.51
N GLN A 160 -8.06 16.49 -20.39
CA GLN A 160 -8.74 15.20 -20.37
C GLN A 160 -7.74 14.04 -20.51
N TYR A 161 -7.94 12.99 -19.74
CA TYR A 161 -7.07 11.83 -19.74
C TYR A 161 -7.85 10.56 -19.45
N ASP A 162 -7.71 9.56 -20.32
CA ASP A 162 -8.30 8.22 -20.16
C ASP A 162 -7.18 7.26 -19.77
N ALA A 163 -7.13 6.87 -18.51
CA ALA A 163 -6.12 5.97 -17.97
C ALA A 163 -6.55 4.52 -18.16
N GLY A 164 -5.78 3.74 -18.92
CA GLY A 164 -6.00 2.31 -19.17
C GLY A 164 -5.49 1.41 -18.04
N ALA A 165 -5.93 0.15 -18.06
CA ALA A 165 -5.39 -0.89 -17.19
C ALA A 165 -3.92 -1.17 -17.51
N GLY A 166 -3.13 -1.53 -16.50
CA GLY A 166 -1.73 -1.90 -16.71
C GLY A 166 -0.89 -1.88 -15.46
N LEU A 167 0.42 -1.86 -15.66
CA LEU A 167 1.39 -1.71 -14.59
C LEU A 167 1.33 -0.28 -14.05
N LYS A 168 0.91 -0.15 -12.79
CA LYS A 168 0.73 1.13 -12.11
C LYS A 168 2.04 1.67 -11.53
N ARG A 169 2.79 0.82 -10.82
CA ARG A 169 4.02 1.25 -10.13
C ARG A 169 4.95 0.09 -9.80
N PHE A 170 6.21 0.44 -9.62
CA PHE A 170 7.22 -0.39 -8.96
C PHE A 170 7.59 0.21 -7.61
N ASP A 171 7.84 -0.65 -6.64
CA ASP A 171 8.28 -0.26 -5.30
C ASP A 171 9.56 -0.99 -4.94
N ILE A 172 10.44 -0.28 -4.25
CA ILE A 172 11.63 -0.83 -3.59
C ILE A 172 11.61 -0.32 -2.15
N GLU A 173 11.83 -1.22 -1.20
CA GLU A 173 11.84 -0.88 0.21
C GLU A 173 12.94 -1.61 0.97
N ALA A 174 13.36 -1.02 2.07
CA ALA A 174 14.24 -1.66 3.04
C ALA A 174 13.80 -1.30 4.46
N SER A 175 14.02 -2.23 5.39
CA SER A 175 13.69 -2.00 6.79
C SER A 175 14.72 -2.62 7.71
N VAL A 176 14.83 -2.02 8.90
CA VAL A 176 15.61 -2.53 10.03
C VAL A 176 14.67 -2.63 11.22
N THR A 177 14.57 -3.80 11.81
CA THR A 177 13.86 -4.00 13.07
C THR A 177 14.89 -4.37 14.14
N TYR A 178 14.97 -3.56 15.20
CA TYR A 178 15.77 -3.82 16.39
C TYR A 178 14.90 -4.42 17.48
N MET A 179 15.24 -5.63 17.93
CA MET A 179 14.59 -6.31 19.05
C MET A 179 15.24 -5.87 20.35
N ALA A 180 14.68 -4.84 21.01
CA ALA A 180 15.19 -4.31 22.27
C ALA A 180 15.03 -5.31 23.43
N SER A 181 14.04 -6.21 23.33
CA SER A 181 13.83 -7.35 24.21
C SER A 181 13.04 -8.44 23.47
N GLN A 182 12.63 -9.50 24.16
CA GLN A 182 11.75 -10.53 23.60
C GLN A 182 10.39 -9.97 23.14
N ASN A 183 9.93 -8.87 23.74
CA ASN A 183 8.63 -8.27 23.52
C ASN A 183 8.71 -6.92 22.79
N TRP A 184 9.69 -6.07 23.09
CA TRP A 184 9.82 -4.73 22.55
C TRP A 184 10.66 -4.68 21.28
N PHE A 185 10.18 -3.97 20.29
CA PHE A 185 10.94 -3.71 19.06
C PHE A 185 10.81 -2.25 18.59
N VAL A 186 11.81 -1.82 17.84
CA VAL A 186 11.80 -0.58 17.07
C VAL A 186 12.03 -0.93 15.61
N ARG A 187 11.17 -0.44 14.70
CA ARG A 187 11.30 -0.67 13.26
C ARG A 187 11.39 0.66 12.51
N GLY A 188 12.46 0.79 11.73
CA GLY A 188 12.61 1.83 10.70
C GLY A 188 12.44 1.21 9.31
N GLN A 189 11.73 1.90 8.42
CA GLN A 189 11.55 1.48 7.04
C GLN A 189 11.68 2.70 6.13
N ALA A 190 12.30 2.51 4.97
CA ALA A 190 12.35 3.51 3.91
C ALA A 190 12.07 2.81 2.57
N GLY A 191 11.43 3.52 1.65
CA GLY A 191 11.11 3.00 0.35
C GLY A 191 10.91 4.09 -0.69
N VAL A 192 10.83 3.68 -1.93
CA VAL A 192 10.47 4.53 -3.05
C VAL A 192 9.60 3.75 -4.04
N GLY A 193 8.45 4.32 -4.39
CA GLY A 193 7.60 3.84 -5.46
C GLY A 193 7.78 4.69 -6.72
N PHE A 194 7.76 4.05 -7.88
CA PHE A 194 7.88 4.69 -9.18
C PHE A 194 6.63 4.41 -9.99
N LEU A 195 5.81 5.43 -10.24
CA LEU A 195 4.67 5.33 -11.15
C LEU A 195 5.14 5.06 -12.57
N THR A 196 4.37 4.27 -13.32
CA THR A 196 4.68 3.83 -14.69
C THR A 196 3.48 3.97 -15.62
N GLY A 197 3.73 3.91 -16.94
CA GLY A 197 2.67 3.93 -17.95
C GLY A 197 1.66 5.06 -17.72
N ASP A 198 0.39 4.76 -17.94
CA ASP A 198 -0.71 5.71 -17.83
C ASP A 198 -0.84 6.35 -16.43
N ALA A 199 -0.39 5.66 -15.38
CA ALA A 199 -0.34 6.26 -14.05
C ALA A 199 0.67 7.41 -14.00
N LYS A 200 1.86 7.25 -14.58
CA LYS A 200 2.90 8.28 -14.63
C LYS A 200 2.52 9.46 -15.52
N ASP A 201 1.89 9.18 -16.65
CA ASP A 201 1.62 10.17 -17.71
C ASP A 201 0.34 10.99 -17.44
N SER A 202 -0.37 10.69 -16.37
CA SER A 202 -1.58 11.40 -15.95
C SER A 202 -1.27 12.88 -15.61
N PRO A 203 -2.10 13.83 -16.08
CA PRO A 203 -1.96 15.25 -15.74
C PRO A 203 -2.19 15.57 -14.24
N ILE A 204 -2.71 14.60 -13.46
CA ILE A 204 -2.85 14.72 -12.01
C ILE A 204 -1.49 14.51 -11.31
N VAL A 205 -0.55 13.81 -11.93
CA VAL A 205 0.73 13.44 -11.32
C VAL A 205 1.69 14.63 -11.27
N ARG A 206 2.16 14.95 -10.08
CA ARG A 206 3.17 16.00 -9.85
C ARG A 206 4.56 15.40 -9.75
N LYS A 207 4.66 14.19 -9.19
CA LYS A 207 5.93 13.51 -9.02
C LYS A 207 5.75 12.01 -9.18
N ALA A 208 6.44 11.41 -10.15
CA ALA A 208 6.35 9.97 -10.40
C ALA A 208 7.12 9.13 -9.37
N ALA A 209 8.21 9.66 -8.82
CA ALA A 209 8.96 9.01 -7.73
C ALA A 209 8.37 9.41 -6.38
N GLN A 210 7.96 8.43 -5.58
CA GLN A 210 7.22 8.58 -4.33
C GLN A 210 8.02 7.97 -3.17
N PRO A 211 8.99 8.72 -2.59
CA PRO A 211 9.70 8.25 -1.41
C PRO A 211 8.78 8.21 -0.19
N SER A 212 9.04 7.26 0.70
CA SER A 212 8.36 7.13 1.99
C SER A 212 9.33 6.67 3.06
N GLY A 213 8.99 6.97 4.31
CA GLY A 213 9.73 6.51 5.47
C GLY A 213 8.81 6.28 6.65
N MET A 214 9.13 5.32 7.50
CA MET A 214 8.34 4.99 8.68
C MET A 214 9.26 4.67 9.85
N LEU A 215 8.84 5.10 11.03
CA LEU A 215 9.44 4.70 12.30
C LEU A 215 8.33 4.28 13.26
N MET A 216 8.49 3.12 13.91
CA MET A 216 7.53 2.64 14.89
C MET A 216 8.22 1.93 16.06
N VAL A 217 7.55 1.95 17.20
CA VAL A 217 7.87 1.17 18.39
C VAL A 217 6.69 0.23 18.65
N GLY A 218 6.95 -1.01 18.96
CA GLY A 218 5.91 -1.99 19.20
C GLY A 218 6.22 -2.97 20.32
N TYR A 219 5.15 -3.58 20.82
CA TYR A 219 5.16 -4.61 21.86
C TYR A 219 4.42 -5.85 21.39
N ARG A 220 5.05 -7.00 21.51
CA ARG A 220 4.44 -8.33 21.26
C ARG A 220 4.19 -9.01 22.59
N PHE A 221 2.98 -9.52 22.77
CA PHE A 221 2.60 -10.31 23.95
C PHE A 221 3.03 -11.75 23.77
#